data_fb02d5d8560fbcbc7b4252afd11fdf77
#
_entry.id   fb02d5d8560fbcbc7b4252afd11fdf77
#
_cell.length_a   1.000
_cell.length_b   1.000
_cell.length_c   1.000
_cell.angle_alpha   90.00
_cell.angle_beta   90.00
_cell.angle_gamma   90.00
#
_symmetry.space_group_name_H-M   'P 1'
#
loop_
_entity.id
_entity.type
_entity.pdbx_description
1 polymer ?
#
loop_
_entity_poly.entity_id
_entity_poly.type
_entity_poly.pdbx_seq_one_letter_code
_entity_poly.pdbx_strand_id
1 'polypeptide(L)'
;MMSTKRRSSLVGFIILAVSLVGFSAMLLLKSETQRRETHFSEYVQNISGIVRNQLDTNEAVLAGFSAFLQAVDQSDTEAAARYAAAVLSAYPHIYMLEAARAVPLAEQAAFENLLRRTWRPDFELKDFPSLTQQPAQHQVYLTETWPVLFMYPLLPESSSIYGVRLETVAYLSYALARTQNNQKPVVSPVFSMYEGGNAYILMQSVIRPEQARENTRPNFFGSTMVSLLLIKTGSLLDAVNNANVDPLVHISAVLKTAAGTESNVFSTQAAQAGFLDRLFLPLLTDRVEIKSVSQPMILSFERQLRLGDVLTGETLIILAVLAGTLVLMPVVLIRHFKAIERAELEHERSAYLASHDVLTQLPNRYLFADRFNQALSDWKENGVSFAVMLIDLDHFKKINDKYGHEVGDQVLWAVANRMLQATRSCDTVARYGGDEFVVLITNITQKECAEIRAERMLAAISQSVETTVGELTLSCSIGVSLCPTHGQSLDTLLKAADQAMYGVKELGRKGVAMPETRRV
;
A
#
# COMPACT_ATOMS: atom_id res chain seq x y z
N MET A 1 -21.75 16.08 -27.30
CA MET A 1 -20.51 15.31 -27.58
C MET A 1 -19.37 16.06 -26.87
N MET A 2 -18.77 15.49 -25.81
CA MET A 2 -17.70 16.19 -25.05
C MET A 2 -16.59 16.70 -25.99
N SER A 3 -16.16 17.94 -25.83
CA SER A 3 -15.07 18.51 -26.64
C SER A 3 -13.80 17.67 -26.46
N THR A 4 -12.97 17.57 -27.50
CA THR A 4 -11.71 16.80 -27.48
C THR A 4 -10.79 17.21 -26.34
N LYS A 5 -10.78 18.51 -25.98
CA LYS A 5 -10.02 19.08 -24.87
C LYS A 5 -10.49 18.55 -23.48
N ARG A 6 -11.80 18.40 -23.28
CA ARG A 6 -12.38 17.86 -22.02
C ARG A 6 -12.14 16.35 -21.90
N ARG A 7 -12.13 15.59 -23.03
CA ARG A 7 -11.78 14.16 -23.03
C ARG A 7 -10.32 13.94 -22.65
N SER A 8 -9.40 14.72 -23.21
CA SER A 8 -7.97 14.59 -22.86
C SER A 8 -7.71 14.93 -21.40
N SER A 9 -8.38 15.94 -20.85
CA SER A 9 -8.30 16.28 -19.43
C SER A 9 -8.82 15.16 -18.54
N LEU A 10 -9.96 14.53 -18.86
CA LEU A 10 -10.51 13.40 -18.11
C LEU A 10 -9.54 12.21 -18.10
N VAL A 11 -8.98 11.87 -19.26
CA VAL A 11 -7.99 10.78 -19.38
C VAL A 11 -6.76 11.09 -18.54
N GLY A 12 -6.25 12.33 -18.58
CA GLY A 12 -5.13 12.77 -17.76
C GLY A 12 -5.39 12.59 -16.26
N PHE A 13 -6.57 12.98 -15.78
CA PHE A 13 -6.97 12.78 -14.38
C PHE A 13 -7.09 11.31 -13.99
N ILE A 14 -7.62 10.46 -14.87
CA ILE A 14 -7.73 9.03 -14.60
C ILE A 14 -6.32 8.40 -14.52
N ILE A 15 -5.43 8.72 -15.44
CA ILE A 15 -4.05 8.22 -15.42
C ILE A 15 -3.35 8.66 -14.12
N LEU A 16 -3.48 9.92 -13.73
CA LEU A 16 -2.90 10.44 -12.49
C LEU A 16 -3.46 9.70 -11.26
N ALA A 17 -4.77 9.48 -11.21
CA ALA A 17 -5.42 8.76 -10.11
C ALA A 17 -4.95 7.30 -10.03
N VAL A 18 -4.87 6.59 -11.15
CA VAL A 18 -4.35 5.21 -11.23
C VAL A 18 -2.91 5.16 -10.75
N SER A 19 -2.07 6.10 -11.21
CA SER A 19 -0.67 6.16 -10.79
C SER A 19 -0.53 6.44 -9.29
N LEU A 20 -1.32 7.36 -8.74
CA LEU A 20 -1.30 7.71 -7.32
C LEU A 20 -1.77 6.55 -6.44
N VAL A 21 -2.86 5.89 -6.83
CA VAL A 21 -3.39 4.72 -6.11
C VAL A 21 -2.42 3.55 -6.20
N GLY A 22 -1.84 3.28 -7.38
CA GLY A 22 -0.82 2.23 -7.56
C GLY A 22 0.42 2.49 -6.69
N PHE A 23 0.89 3.73 -6.65
CA PHE A 23 2.01 4.13 -5.80
C PHE A 23 1.68 3.99 -4.31
N SER A 24 0.48 4.39 -3.89
CA SER A 24 0.04 4.25 -2.49
C SER A 24 -0.09 2.78 -2.08
N ALA A 25 -0.63 1.92 -2.94
CA ALA A 25 -0.70 0.48 -2.71
C ALA A 25 0.70 -0.15 -2.60
N MET A 26 1.64 0.25 -3.46
CA MET A 26 3.03 -0.20 -3.40
C MET A 26 3.73 0.22 -2.10
N LEU A 27 3.53 1.47 -1.64
CA LEU A 27 4.07 1.93 -0.37
C LEU A 27 3.50 1.18 0.81
N LEU A 28 2.19 0.88 0.80
CA LEU A 28 1.53 0.10 1.85
C LEU A 28 2.13 -1.32 1.94
N LEU A 29 2.27 -2.01 0.80
CA LEU A 29 2.84 -3.35 0.75
C LEU A 29 4.32 -3.34 1.20
N LYS A 30 5.09 -2.34 0.80
CA LYS A 30 6.46 -2.17 1.25
C LYS A 30 6.56 -1.92 2.75
N SER A 31 5.68 -1.10 3.30
CA SER A 31 5.62 -0.83 4.75
C SER A 31 5.31 -2.09 5.55
N GLU A 32 4.36 -2.93 5.07
CA GLU A 32 4.02 -4.17 5.76
C GLU A 32 5.15 -5.21 5.66
N THR A 33 5.81 -5.34 4.52
CA THR A 33 7.02 -6.18 4.40
C THR A 33 8.12 -5.73 5.35
N GLN A 34 8.40 -4.44 5.43
CA GLN A 34 9.40 -3.89 6.35
C GLN A 34 9.05 -4.17 7.82
N ARG A 35 7.77 -4.06 8.18
CA ARG A 35 7.29 -4.40 9.52
C ARG A 35 7.55 -5.88 9.84
N ARG A 36 7.30 -6.78 8.88
CA ARG A 36 7.57 -8.22 9.04
C ARG A 36 9.07 -8.54 9.16
N GLU A 37 9.92 -7.85 8.42
CA GLU A 37 11.38 -7.94 8.55
C GLU A 37 11.83 -7.53 9.96
N THR A 38 11.30 -6.43 10.50
CA THR A 38 11.62 -5.98 11.86
C THR A 38 11.21 -7.01 12.90
N HIS A 39 9.98 -7.54 12.83
CA HIS A 39 9.53 -8.58 13.74
C HIS A 39 10.36 -9.88 13.62
N PHE A 40 10.77 -10.23 12.41
CA PHE A 40 11.67 -11.37 12.19
C PHE A 40 13.02 -11.14 12.86
N SER A 41 13.61 -9.95 12.73
CA SER A 41 14.87 -9.61 13.41
C SER A 41 14.76 -9.64 14.93
N GLU A 42 13.67 -9.12 15.49
CA GLU A 42 13.39 -9.21 16.94
C GLU A 42 13.26 -10.67 17.40
N TYR A 43 12.58 -11.50 16.61
CA TYR A 43 12.44 -12.92 16.86
C TYR A 43 13.83 -13.62 16.86
N VAL A 44 14.67 -13.35 15.86
CA VAL A 44 16.03 -13.88 15.76
C VAL A 44 16.88 -13.51 16.98
N GLN A 45 16.79 -12.25 17.42
CA GLN A 45 17.52 -11.80 18.61
C GLN A 45 17.06 -12.51 19.88
N ASN A 46 15.74 -12.68 20.05
CA ASN A 46 15.17 -13.36 21.21
C ASN A 46 15.63 -14.82 21.29
N ILE A 47 15.45 -15.59 20.20
CA ILE A 47 15.87 -16.99 20.16
C ILE A 47 17.38 -17.15 20.33
N SER A 48 18.17 -16.28 19.69
CA SER A 48 19.62 -16.29 19.86
C SER A 48 20.05 -15.98 21.29
N GLY A 49 19.32 -15.10 21.98
CA GLY A 49 19.52 -14.80 23.41
C GLY A 49 19.26 -16.01 24.30
N ILE A 50 18.17 -16.76 24.04
CA ILE A 50 17.83 -17.98 24.78
C ILE A 50 18.92 -19.04 24.63
N VAL A 51 19.35 -19.29 23.38
CA VAL A 51 20.43 -20.27 23.12
C VAL A 51 21.72 -19.82 23.79
N ARG A 52 22.08 -18.55 23.70
CA ARG A 52 23.27 -18.00 24.37
C ARG A 52 23.24 -18.24 25.86
N ASN A 53 22.14 -17.89 26.53
CA ASN A 53 21.98 -18.11 27.97
C ASN A 53 22.12 -19.59 28.35
N GLN A 54 21.63 -20.50 27.50
CA GLN A 54 21.78 -21.94 27.71
C GLN A 54 23.24 -22.38 27.61
N LEU A 55 23.99 -21.89 26.62
CA LEU A 55 25.41 -22.19 26.46
C LEU A 55 26.24 -21.63 27.62
N ASP A 56 25.96 -20.41 28.05
CA ASP A 56 26.63 -19.77 29.19
C ASP A 56 26.35 -20.54 30.49
N THR A 57 25.12 -21.06 30.65
CA THR A 57 24.75 -21.92 31.78
C THR A 57 25.55 -23.22 31.76
N ASN A 58 25.69 -23.85 30.59
CA ASN A 58 26.50 -25.06 30.46
C ASN A 58 27.96 -24.83 30.89
N GLU A 59 28.57 -23.73 30.45
CA GLU A 59 29.93 -23.37 30.84
C GLU A 59 30.05 -23.11 32.35
N ALA A 60 29.08 -22.39 32.94
CA ALA A 60 29.06 -22.12 34.38
C ALA A 60 28.93 -23.41 35.21
N VAL A 61 28.07 -24.32 34.76
CA VAL A 61 27.92 -25.63 35.44
C VAL A 61 29.18 -26.46 35.34
N LEU A 62 29.80 -26.53 34.16
CA LEU A 62 31.07 -27.27 34.00
C LEU A 62 32.18 -26.66 34.87
N ALA A 63 32.29 -25.33 34.90
CA ALA A 63 33.27 -24.67 35.74
C ALA A 63 33.02 -24.93 37.25
N GLY A 64 31.74 -24.88 37.68
CA GLY A 64 31.35 -25.24 39.04
C GLY A 64 31.69 -26.69 39.41
N PHE A 65 31.41 -27.62 38.51
CA PHE A 65 31.76 -29.05 38.70
C PHE A 65 33.26 -29.24 38.73
N SER A 66 34.00 -28.60 37.85
CA SER A 66 35.48 -28.63 37.87
C SER A 66 36.06 -28.11 39.19
N ALA A 67 35.55 -26.98 39.70
CA ALA A 67 35.95 -26.43 40.99
C ALA A 67 35.59 -27.38 42.16
N PHE A 68 34.41 -27.97 42.12
CA PHE A 68 34.01 -29.01 43.10
C PHE A 68 34.98 -30.19 43.10
N LEU A 69 35.30 -30.71 41.90
CA LEU A 69 36.26 -31.83 41.75
C LEU A 69 37.67 -31.47 42.26
N GLN A 70 38.07 -30.21 42.23
CA GLN A 70 39.34 -29.73 42.84
C GLN A 70 39.30 -29.80 44.36
N ALA A 71 38.16 -29.58 44.99
CA ALA A 71 38.01 -29.43 46.44
C ALA A 71 37.59 -30.74 47.15
N VAL A 72 36.83 -31.64 46.49
CA VAL A 72 36.27 -32.84 47.08
C VAL A 72 37.40 -33.84 47.44
N ASP A 73 37.18 -34.64 48.48
CA ASP A 73 38.13 -35.73 48.80
C ASP A 73 38.24 -36.70 47.63
N GLN A 74 39.46 -37.20 47.37
CA GLN A 74 39.75 -38.07 46.22
C GLN A 74 39.03 -39.42 46.25
N SER A 75 38.53 -39.84 47.40
CA SER A 75 37.79 -41.08 47.61
C SER A 75 36.27 -40.85 47.79
N ASP A 76 35.77 -39.61 47.88
CA ASP A 76 34.41 -39.31 48.21
C ASP A 76 33.53 -39.16 46.94
N THR A 77 33.19 -40.29 46.34
CA THR A 77 32.28 -40.37 45.21
C THR A 77 30.82 -40.06 45.60
N GLU A 78 30.45 -40.23 46.87
CA GLU A 78 29.10 -39.90 47.35
C GLU A 78 28.88 -38.39 47.42
N ALA A 79 29.87 -37.59 47.86
CA ALA A 79 29.78 -36.16 47.80
C ALA A 79 29.66 -35.66 46.34
N ALA A 80 30.41 -36.31 45.41
CA ALA A 80 30.31 -36.01 43.99
C ALA A 80 28.91 -36.33 43.43
N ALA A 81 28.32 -37.46 43.84
CA ALA A 81 26.97 -37.86 43.44
C ALA A 81 25.90 -36.87 44.00
N ARG A 82 26.03 -36.47 45.27
CA ARG A 82 25.13 -35.45 45.86
C ARG A 82 25.22 -34.10 45.15
N TYR A 83 26.44 -33.66 44.82
CA TYR A 83 26.66 -32.43 44.03
C TYR A 83 26.01 -32.55 42.64
N ALA A 84 26.28 -33.66 41.93
CA ALA A 84 25.74 -33.89 40.60
C ALA A 84 24.21 -33.97 40.62
N ALA A 85 23.61 -34.64 41.65
CA ALA A 85 22.16 -34.68 41.81
C ALA A 85 21.53 -33.30 41.98
N ALA A 86 22.16 -32.44 42.79
CA ALA A 86 21.69 -31.06 42.99
C ALA A 86 21.79 -30.23 41.68
N VAL A 87 22.87 -30.39 40.94
CA VAL A 87 23.08 -29.73 39.65
C VAL A 87 22.02 -30.16 38.63
N LEU A 88 21.83 -31.47 38.46
CA LEU A 88 20.87 -32.00 37.47
C LEU A 88 19.42 -31.65 37.84
N SER A 89 19.11 -31.55 39.13
CA SER A 89 17.80 -31.07 39.57
C SER A 89 17.58 -29.60 39.23
N ALA A 90 18.63 -28.75 39.34
CA ALA A 90 18.57 -27.33 39.00
C ALA A 90 18.62 -27.09 37.49
N TYR A 91 19.29 -27.94 36.73
CA TYR A 91 19.54 -27.81 35.30
C TYR A 91 19.12 -29.08 34.54
N PRO A 92 17.84 -29.36 34.35
CA PRO A 92 17.34 -30.62 33.77
C PRO A 92 17.76 -30.86 32.31
N HIS A 93 18.24 -29.83 31.61
CA HIS A 93 18.73 -29.91 30.24
C HIS A 93 20.11 -30.59 30.14
N ILE A 94 20.84 -30.68 31.25
CA ILE A 94 22.09 -31.39 31.35
C ILE A 94 21.75 -32.89 31.59
N TYR A 95 22.32 -33.74 30.78
CA TYR A 95 21.97 -35.15 30.85
C TYR A 95 22.80 -35.91 31.88
N MET A 96 24.13 -35.67 31.93
CA MET A 96 25.04 -36.41 32.79
C MET A 96 26.28 -35.60 33.12
N LEU A 97 26.79 -35.75 34.34
CA LEU A 97 28.11 -35.31 34.74
C LEU A 97 29.04 -36.52 34.89
N GLU A 98 30.23 -36.41 34.31
CA GLU A 98 31.23 -37.46 34.33
C GLU A 98 32.62 -36.89 34.72
N ALA A 99 33.47 -37.76 35.26
CA ALA A 99 34.87 -37.43 35.48
C ALA A 99 35.78 -38.59 35.09
N ALA A 100 36.82 -38.26 34.34
CA ALA A 100 37.90 -39.19 34.00
C ALA A 100 39.21 -38.73 34.66
N ARG A 101 40.02 -39.65 35.03
CA ARG A 101 41.33 -39.43 35.69
C ARG A 101 42.47 -39.80 34.78
N ALA A 102 43.57 -39.04 34.82
CA ALA A 102 44.81 -39.42 34.20
C ALA A 102 45.46 -40.59 35.00
N VAL A 103 45.84 -41.61 34.30
CA VAL A 103 46.59 -42.74 34.85
C VAL A 103 47.80 -43.01 33.96
N PRO A 104 49.04 -42.91 34.48
CA PRO A 104 50.21 -43.24 33.68
C PRO A 104 50.14 -44.67 33.11
N LEU A 105 50.55 -44.86 31.88
CA LEU A 105 50.47 -46.16 31.21
C LEU A 105 51.29 -47.22 31.99
N ALA A 106 52.39 -46.80 32.62
CA ALA A 106 53.20 -47.68 33.46
C ALA A 106 52.48 -48.19 34.71
N GLU A 107 51.47 -47.45 35.22
CA GLU A 107 50.72 -47.76 36.42
C GLU A 107 49.34 -48.39 36.10
N GLN A 108 48.96 -48.52 34.86
CA GLN A 108 47.67 -48.99 34.43
C GLN A 108 47.23 -50.31 35.06
N ALA A 109 48.05 -51.35 34.99
CA ALA A 109 47.72 -52.64 35.53
C ALA A 109 47.62 -52.66 37.09
N ALA A 110 48.46 -51.87 37.76
CA ALA A 110 48.42 -51.75 39.24
C ALA A 110 47.14 -50.99 39.65
N PHE A 111 46.74 -49.95 38.91
CA PHE A 111 45.53 -49.17 39.15
C PHE A 111 44.28 -50.01 38.93
N GLU A 112 44.18 -50.76 37.84
CA GLU A 112 43.08 -51.68 37.56
C GLU A 112 42.91 -52.72 38.68
N ASN A 113 44.01 -53.40 39.10
CA ASN A 113 43.98 -54.32 40.17
C ASN A 113 43.57 -53.75 41.52
N LEU A 114 43.97 -52.49 41.81
CA LEU A 114 43.55 -51.80 42.99
C LEU A 114 42.02 -51.58 43.00
N LEU A 115 41.44 -51.10 41.90
CA LEU A 115 39.99 -50.80 41.79
C LEU A 115 39.18 -52.12 41.80
N ARG A 116 39.65 -53.20 41.25
CA ARG A 116 39.05 -54.56 41.38
C ARG A 116 38.93 -55.01 42.83
N ARG A 117 39.95 -54.75 43.63
CA ARG A 117 39.97 -55.14 45.05
C ARG A 117 39.17 -54.29 45.97
N THR A 118 39.10 -53.00 45.66
CA THR A 118 38.58 -51.97 46.61
C THR A 118 37.23 -51.39 46.22
N TRP A 119 36.83 -51.52 44.95
CA TRP A 119 35.60 -50.94 44.47
C TRP A 119 34.67 -51.90 43.73
N ARG A 120 35.11 -52.41 42.59
CA ARG A 120 34.31 -53.33 41.76
C ARG A 120 35.16 -54.54 41.29
N PRO A 121 34.77 -55.73 41.62
CA PRO A 121 35.51 -56.96 41.21
C PRO A 121 35.57 -57.14 39.68
N ASP A 122 34.58 -56.59 38.99
CA ASP A 122 34.41 -56.65 37.53
C ASP A 122 35.00 -55.42 36.79
N PHE A 123 35.71 -54.54 37.51
CA PHE A 123 36.31 -53.35 36.89
C PHE A 123 37.42 -53.76 35.90
N GLU A 124 37.33 -53.16 34.69
CA GLU A 124 38.27 -53.31 33.61
C GLU A 124 38.49 -52.02 32.86
N LEU A 125 39.74 -51.70 32.55
CA LEU A 125 40.11 -50.64 31.63
C LEU A 125 39.91 -51.11 30.21
N LYS A 126 38.97 -50.50 29.50
CA LYS A 126 38.50 -50.98 28.19
C LYS A 126 38.43 -49.85 27.17
N ASP A 127 38.57 -50.28 25.93
CA ASP A 127 38.35 -49.40 24.79
C ASP A 127 36.84 -49.24 24.55
N PHE A 128 36.46 -48.08 24.06
CA PHE A 128 35.08 -47.88 23.65
C PHE A 128 34.76 -48.82 22.48
N PRO A 129 33.70 -49.63 22.56
CA PRO A 129 33.35 -50.53 21.48
C PRO A 129 32.89 -49.72 20.25
N SER A 130 33.80 -49.49 19.32
CA SER A 130 33.47 -48.79 18.10
C SER A 130 32.71 -49.71 17.17
N LEU A 131 31.45 -49.36 16.85
CA LEU A 131 30.62 -50.04 15.84
C LEU A 131 31.10 -49.75 14.40
N THR A 132 32.01 -48.82 14.22
CA THR A 132 32.63 -48.46 12.94
C THR A 132 34.14 -48.40 13.11
N GLN A 133 34.86 -49.29 12.44
CA GLN A 133 36.31 -49.28 12.31
C GLN A 133 36.77 -48.03 11.50
N GLN A 134 36.71 -46.86 12.07
CA GLN A 134 37.49 -45.73 11.55
C GLN A 134 38.77 -45.66 12.38
N PRO A 135 39.94 -45.84 11.77
CA PRO A 135 41.21 -45.68 12.48
C PRO A 135 41.25 -44.24 13.01
N ALA A 136 41.59 -44.12 14.29
CA ALA A 136 41.82 -42.80 14.91
C ALA A 136 42.86 -42.04 14.07
N GLN A 137 42.44 -40.99 13.38
CA GLN A 137 43.31 -40.23 12.48
C GLN A 137 44.42 -39.43 13.17
N HIS A 138 44.45 -39.43 14.51
CA HIS A 138 45.51 -38.78 15.30
C HIS A 138 45.89 -39.73 16.47
N GLN A 139 46.84 -40.59 16.26
CA GLN A 139 47.56 -41.22 17.38
C GLN A 139 48.38 -40.10 18.08
N VAL A 140 47.74 -39.45 19.04
CA VAL A 140 48.50 -38.66 20.03
C VAL A 140 49.26 -39.67 20.87
N TYR A 141 50.57 -39.59 20.92
CA TYR A 141 51.40 -40.39 21.86
C TYR A 141 51.08 -39.91 23.28
N LEU A 142 50.02 -40.50 23.86
CA LEU A 142 49.63 -40.26 25.23
C LEU A 142 50.53 -41.07 26.13
N THR A 143 51.11 -40.44 27.14
CA THR A 143 51.85 -41.13 28.21
C THR A 143 50.91 -41.66 29.30
N GLU A 144 49.64 -41.32 29.18
CA GLU A 144 48.60 -41.54 30.18
C GLU A 144 47.32 -42.09 29.51
N THR A 145 46.53 -42.87 30.24
CA THR A 145 45.19 -43.28 29.90
C THR A 145 44.15 -42.52 30.75
N TRP A 146 42.96 -42.37 30.22
CA TRP A 146 41.92 -41.50 30.81
C TRP A 146 40.60 -42.26 31.02
N PRO A 147 40.55 -43.23 31.97
CA PRO A 147 39.34 -43.97 32.27
C PRO A 147 38.27 -43.09 32.92
N VAL A 148 37.01 -43.27 32.54
CA VAL A 148 35.85 -42.71 33.23
C VAL A 148 35.63 -43.45 34.54
N LEU A 149 35.73 -42.74 35.67
CA LEU A 149 35.61 -43.29 37.01
C LEU A 149 34.42 -42.77 37.81
N PHE A 150 33.84 -41.69 37.40
CA PHE A 150 32.64 -41.12 37.99
C PHE A 150 31.64 -40.77 36.89
N MET A 151 30.35 -41.07 37.13
CA MET A 151 29.23 -40.61 36.34
C MET A 151 27.97 -40.48 37.19
N TYR A 152 27.14 -39.52 36.89
CA TYR A 152 25.84 -39.33 37.52
C TYR A 152 24.85 -38.68 36.53
N PRO A 153 23.60 -39.18 36.37
CA PRO A 153 22.98 -40.30 37.09
C PRO A 153 23.56 -41.67 36.65
N LEU A 154 23.48 -42.61 37.54
CA LEU A 154 23.87 -43.98 37.23
C LEU A 154 22.70 -44.73 36.56
N LEU A 155 22.73 -44.77 35.25
CA LEU A 155 21.73 -45.47 34.45
C LEU A 155 22.19 -46.93 34.20
N PRO A 156 21.26 -47.91 34.08
CA PRO A 156 21.62 -49.30 33.81
C PRO A 156 22.51 -49.45 32.56
N GLU A 157 22.20 -48.73 31.51
CA GLU A 157 22.91 -48.74 30.22
C GLU A 157 24.28 -48.10 30.32
N SER A 158 24.44 -47.05 31.15
CA SER A 158 25.69 -46.32 31.32
C SER A 158 26.71 -47.06 32.19
N SER A 159 26.30 -48.09 32.90
CA SER A 159 27.24 -48.89 33.73
C SER A 159 28.40 -49.46 32.93
N SER A 160 28.20 -49.69 31.64
CA SER A 160 29.23 -50.15 30.71
C SER A 160 30.30 -49.10 30.38
N ILE A 161 30.09 -47.80 30.73
CA ILE A 161 31.02 -46.69 30.45
C ILE A 161 32.15 -46.63 31.51
N TYR A 162 31.94 -47.20 32.69
CA TYR A 162 33.00 -47.24 33.69
C TYR A 162 34.24 -47.98 33.16
N GLY A 163 35.40 -47.36 33.32
CA GLY A 163 36.65 -47.85 32.83
C GLY A 163 36.92 -47.62 31.34
N VAL A 164 35.96 -47.05 30.60
CA VAL A 164 36.18 -46.70 29.19
C VAL A 164 37.23 -45.59 29.12
N ARG A 165 38.24 -45.82 28.30
CA ARG A 165 39.37 -44.93 28.06
C ARG A 165 38.98 -43.87 27.04
N LEU A 166 38.87 -42.59 27.47
CA LEU A 166 38.39 -41.48 26.64
C LEU A 166 39.26 -41.26 25.39
N GLU A 167 40.56 -41.48 25.47
CA GLU A 167 41.50 -41.36 24.36
C GLU A 167 41.22 -42.38 23.23
N THR A 168 40.50 -43.47 23.50
CA THR A 168 40.12 -44.46 22.50
C THR A 168 38.82 -44.12 21.78
N VAL A 169 38.09 -43.14 22.27
CA VAL A 169 36.85 -42.64 21.66
C VAL A 169 37.21 -41.62 20.57
N ALA A 170 37.04 -41.98 19.31
CA ALA A 170 37.52 -41.23 18.15
C ALA A 170 37.08 -39.75 18.15
N TYR A 171 35.83 -39.46 18.55
CA TYR A 171 35.27 -38.09 18.59
C TYR A 171 35.66 -37.32 19.86
N LEU A 172 36.22 -37.95 20.91
CA LEU A 172 36.65 -37.32 22.16
C LEU A 172 38.16 -37.11 22.22
N SER A 173 38.95 -37.94 21.56
CA SER A 173 40.43 -37.93 21.64
C SER A 173 41.03 -36.54 21.33
N TYR A 174 40.56 -35.88 20.29
CA TYR A 174 41.02 -34.53 19.94
C TYR A 174 40.62 -33.47 20.99
N ALA A 175 39.39 -33.54 21.48
CA ALA A 175 38.91 -32.62 22.51
C ALA A 175 39.67 -32.80 23.82
N LEU A 176 39.95 -34.04 24.22
CA LEU A 176 40.76 -34.38 25.37
C LEU A 176 42.19 -33.78 25.29
N ALA A 177 42.88 -34.02 24.18
CA ALA A 177 44.25 -33.51 23.97
C ALA A 177 44.27 -31.95 24.02
N ARG A 178 43.27 -31.31 23.47
CA ARG A 178 43.17 -29.83 23.44
C ARG A 178 42.85 -29.26 24.81
N THR A 179 42.00 -29.92 25.60
CA THR A 179 41.66 -29.52 26.97
C THR A 179 42.88 -29.53 27.87
N GLN A 180 43.74 -30.55 27.73
CA GLN A 180 45.01 -30.67 28.49
C GLN A 180 45.96 -29.53 28.18
N ASN A 181 46.10 -29.15 26.91
CA ASN A 181 47.04 -28.11 26.49
C ASN A 181 46.62 -26.70 26.86
N ASN A 182 45.31 -26.40 26.89
CA ASN A 182 44.83 -25.00 26.98
C ASN A 182 44.11 -24.65 28.29
N GLN A 183 43.85 -25.64 29.16
CA GLN A 183 43.06 -25.49 30.41
C GLN A 183 41.68 -24.80 30.22
N LYS A 184 41.26 -24.64 28.98
CA LYS A 184 39.95 -24.07 28.63
C LYS A 184 38.94 -25.16 28.31
N PRO A 185 37.66 -24.96 28.57
CA PRO A 185 36.64 -25.90 28.15
C PRO A 185 36.67 -26.10 26.64
N VAL A 186 36.47 -27.36 26.21
CA VAL A 186 36.46 -27.76 24.80
C VAL A 186 35.24 -28.63 24.54
N VAL A 187 34.59 -28.42 23.39
CA VAL A 187 33.42 -29.21 22.98
C VAL A 187 33.81 -30.33 22.00
N SER A 188 33.17 -31.48 22.17
CA SER A 188 33.22 -32.58 21.21
C SER A 188 32.34 -32.31 19.98
N PRO A 189 32.54 -33.00 18.85
CA PRO A 189 31.50 -33.13 17.83
C PRO A 189 30.20 -33.71 18.40
N VAL A 190 29.08 -33.48 17.71
CA VAL A 190 27.81 -34.13 18.02
C VAL A 190 27.91 -35.61 17.65
N PHE A 191 27.47 -36.51 18.54
CA PHE A 191 27.43 -37.95 18.34
C PHE A 191 26.07 -38.54 18.74
N SER A 192 25.76 -39.72 18.24
CA SER A 192 24.53 -40.43 18.60
C SER A 192 24.76 -41.30 19.84
N MET A 193 23.84 -41.20 20.79
CA MET A 193 23.87 -41.94 22.03
C MET A 193 23.26 -43.33 21.87
N TYR A 194 23.69 -44.27 22.70
CA TYR A 194 23.12 -45.63 22.76
C TYR A 194 21.63 -45.63 23.11
N GLU A 195 21.24 -44.73 23.96
CA GLU A 195 19.87 -44.57 24.48
C GLU A 195 18.95 -43.81 23.50
N GLY A 196 19.48 -43.47 22.33
CA GLY A 196 18.80 -42.69 21.30
C GLY A 196 18.96 -41.21 21.44
N GLY A 197 18.86 -40.51 20.33
CA GLY A 197 19.10 -39.08 20.22
C GLY A 197 20.57 -38.73 20.09
N ASN A 198 20.84 -37.43 19.89
CA ASN A 198 22.18 -36.89 19.70
C ASN A 198 22.60 -36.08 20.92
N ALA A 199 23.89 -36.09 21.20
CA ALA A 199 24.49 -35.32 22.29
C ALA A 199 25.88 -34.79 21.88
N TYR A 200 26.40 -33.91 22.68
CA TYR A 200 27.80 -33.46 22.65
C TYR A 200 28.34 -33.36 24.07
N ILE A 201 29.63 -33.45 24.23
CA ILE A 201 30.29 -33.38 25.53
C ILE A 201 31.12 -32.11 25.60
N LEU A 202 30.95 -31.40 26.70
CA LEU A 202 31.81 -30.29 27.07
C LEU A 202 32.82 -30.77 28.12
N MET A 203 34.10 -30.53 27.89
CA MET A 203 35.21 -31.04 28.72
C MET A 203 36.05 -29.92 29.25
N GLN A 204 36.53 -30.06 30.50
CA GLN A 204 37.47 -29.13 31.11
C GLN A 204 38.52 -29.90 31.92
N SER A 205 39.80 -29.52 31.76
CA SER A 205 40.89 -30.06 32.59
C SER A 205 40.79 -29.56 34.03
N VAL A 206 41.03 -30.46 34.97
CA VAL A 206 40.99 -30.23 36.41
C VAL A 206 42.34 -30.67 36.98
N ILE A 207 43.12 -29.71 37.50
CA ILE A 207 44.42 -30.00 38.09
C ILE A 207 44.35 -29.68 39.59
N ARG A 208 44.77 -30.65 40.40
CA ARG A 208 44.87 -30.48 41.87
C ARG A 208 46.33 -30.34 42.29
N PRO A 209 46.60 -29.57 43.31
CA PRO A 209 47.91 -29.60 43.95
C PRO A 209 48.12 -31.01 44.55
N GLU A 210 49.28 -31.57 44.29
CA GLU A 210 49.68 -32.87 44.83
C GLU A 210 49.68 -32.83 46.36
N GLN A 211 48.79 -33.59 46.98
CA GLN A 211 48.78 -33.76 48.42
C GLN A 211 49.46 -35.12 48.75
N ALA A 212 50.52 -35.06 49.52
CA ALA A 212 51.14 -36.26 50.06
C ALA A 212 50.12 -37.00 50.96
N ARG A 213 49.68 -38.22 50.57
CA ARG A 213 48.70 -39.03 51.31
C ARG A 213 49.16 -40.45 51.53
N GLU A 214 48.89 -40.95 52.73
CA GLU A 214 48.88 -42.36 53.05
C GLU A 214 47.76 -43.08 52.25
N ASN A 215 48.14 -43.99 51.37
CA ASN A 215 47.30 -44.71 50.41
C ASN A 215 46.49 -45.83 51.03
N THR A 216 45.50 -45.57 51.85
CA THR A 216 44.61 -46.60 52.41
C THR A 216 43.24 -46.73 51.73
N ARG A 217 42.86 -45.78 50.84
CA ARG A 217 41.56 -45.77 50.15
C ARG A 217 41.74 -45.62 48.63
N PRO A 218 40.81 -46.14 47.85
CA PRO A 218 40.88 -45.99 46.40
C PRO A 218 40.76 -44.52 46.01
N ASN A 219 41.68 -44.11 45.18
CA ASN A 219 41.82 -42.72 44.75
C ASN A 219 41.10 -42.56 43.39
N PHE A 220 39.78 -42.29 43.41
CA PHE A 220 38.97 -42.10 42.21
C PHE A 220 39.31 -40.80 41.50
N PHE A 221 39.52 -39.73 42.29
CA PHE A 221 39.82 -38.43 41.77
C PHE A 221 41.33 -38.13 41.93
N GLY A 222 42.09 -38.24 40.81
CA GLY A 222 43.54 -38.05 40.82
C GLY A 222 43.98 -36.56 40.90
N SER A 223 45.30 -36.34 40.78
CA SER A 223 45.86 -34.98 40.67
C SER A 223 45.50 -34.30 39.36
N THR A 224 45.35 -35.10 38.29
CA THR A 224 44.93 -34.61 36.96
C THR A 224 43.70 -35.36 36.52
N MET A 225 42.65 -34.63 36.17
CA MET A 225 41.34 -35.14 35.77
C MET A 225 40.79 -34.31 34.62
N VAL A 226 39.71 -34.83 34.02
CA VAL A 226 38.85 -34.10 33.11
C VAL A 226 37.40 -34.24 33.61
N SER A 227 36.75 -33.10 33.82
CA SER A 227 35.31 -33.02 34.05
C SER A 227 34.61 -32.98 32.71
N LEU A 228 33.50 -33.72 32.62
CA LEU A 228 32.71 -33.84 31.40
C LEU A 228 31.25 -33.54 31.71
N LEU A 229 30.65 -32.78 30.83
CA LEU A 229 29.22 -32.45 30.85
C LEU A 229 28.59 -32.95 29.56
N LEU A 230 27.72 -33.95 29.68
CA LEU A 230 26.99 -34.50 28.55
C LEU A 230 25.66 -33.75 28.36
N ILE A 231 25.48 -33.16 27.18
CA ILE A 231 24.33 -32.33 26.85
C ILE A 231 23.61 -32.95 25.65
N LYS A 232 22.32 -33.24 25.82
CA LYS A 232 21.48 -33.70 24.72
C LYS A 232 21.16 -32.53 23.79
N THR A 233 21.28 -32.71 22.48
CA THR A 233 20.94 -31.69 21.50
C THR A 233 19.45 -31.32 21.54
N GLY A 234 18.58 -32.30 21.88
CA GLY A 234 17.14 -32.07 22.06
C GLY A 234 16.81 -31.05 23.13
N SER A 235 17.64 -30.93 24.19
CA SER A 235 17.40 -29.94 25.25
C SER A 235 17.53 -28.50 24.78
N LEU A 236 18.38 -28.23 23.80
CA LEU A 236 18.47 -26.91 23.15
C LEU A 236 17.26 -26.65 22.26
N LEU A 237 16.80 -27.67 21.55
CA LEU A 237 15.57 -27.58 20.74
C LEU A 237 14.34 -27.35 21.63
N ASP A 238 14.25 -28.04 22.78
CA ASP A 238 13.16 -27.86 23.73
C ASP A 238 13.15 -26.45 24.32
N ALA A 239 14.32 -25.90 24.65
CA ALA A 239 14.44 -24.53 25.13
C ALA A 239 13.95 -23.52 24.08
N VAL A 240 14.25 -23.76 22.81
CA VAL A 240 13.77 -22.98 21.69
C VAL A 240 12.25 -23.17 21.55
N ASN A 241 11.74 -24.40 21.53
CA ASN A 241 10.31 -24.70 21.36
C ASN A 241 9.43 -24.10 22.47
N ASN A 242 9.92 -24.09 23.70
CA ASN A 242 9.21 -23.49 24.85
C ASN A 242 9.10 -21.95 24.76
N ALA A 243 9.84 -21.33 23.88
CA ALA A 243 9.86 -19.88 23.66
C ALA A 243 8.82 -19.39 22.63
N ASN A 244 7.75 -20.11 22.37
CA ASN A 244 6.74 -19.79 21.34
C ASN A 244 7.36 -19.68 19.93
N VAL A 245 7.91 -20.76 19.45
CA VAL A 245 8.49 -20.81 18.09
C VAL A 245 7.43 -20.54 17.04
N ASP A 246 7.73 -19.58 16.15
CA ASP A 246 6.93 -19.38 14.95
C ASP A 246 7.06 -20.62 14.04
N PRO A 247 5.98 -21.40 13.80
CA PRO A 247 6.04 -22.61 12.99
C PRO A 247 6.40 -22.36 11.51
N LEU A 248 6.48 -21.09 11.10
CA LEU A 248 6.86 -20.68 9.76
C LEU A 248 8.36 -20.41 9.61
N VAL A 249 9.10 -20.41 10.73
CA VAL A 249 10.55 -20.19 10.74
C VAL A 249 11.28 -21.52 10.79
N HIS A 250 12.16 -21.73 9.84
CA HIS A 250 13.16 -22.80 9.90
C HIS A 250 14.36 -22.32 10.69
N ILE A 251 14.74 -23.05 11.75
CA ILE A 251 15.90 -22.74 12.57
C ILE A 251 16.86 -23.93 12.50
N SER A 252 18.11 -23.67 12.16
CA SER A 252 19.17 -24.67 12.25
C SER A 252 20.30 -24.16 13.12
N ALA A 253 20.83 -25.06 13.96
CA ALA A 253 21.93 -24.80 14.87
C ALA A 253 23.11 -25.69 14.53
N VAL A 254 24.25 -25.10 14.28
CA VAL A 254 25.50 -25.79 13.93
C VAL A 254 26.57 -25.45 14.96
N LEU A 255 27.12 -26.46 15.61
CA LEU A 255 28.22 -26.34 16.56
C LEU A 255 29.56 -26.40 15.82
N LYS A 256 30.43 -25.43 16.08
CA LYS A 256 31.81 -25.45 15.60
C LYS A 256 32.72 -26.05 16.64
N THR A 257 33.38 -27.16 16.32
CA THR A 257 34.36 -27.75 17.22
C THR A 257 35.72 -27.06 17.11
N ALA A 258 36.55 -27.25 18.10
CA ALA A 258 37.94 -26.74 18.08
C ALA A 258 38.79 -27.33 16.94
N ALA A 259 38.41 -28.48 16.37
CA ALA A 259 39.02 -29.09 15.19
C ALA A 259 38.59 -28.41 13.87
N GLY A 260 37.67 -27.44 13.93
CA GLY A 260 37.11 -26.79 12.73
C GLY A 260 36.00 -27.60 12.05
N THR A 261 35.57 -28.71 12.63
CA THR A 261 34.42 -29.47 12.11
C THR A 261 33.11 -28.83 12.54
N GLU A 262 32.15 -28.81 11.63
CA GLU A 262 30.81 -28.34 11.89
C GLU A 262 29.87 -29.52 12.11
N SER A 263 29.14 -29.50 13.22
CA SER A 263 28.17 -30.55 13.57
C SER A 263 26.79 -29.96 13.74
N ASN A 264 25.80 -30.53 13.06
CA ASN A 264 24.41 -30.12 13.23
C ASN A 264 23.89 -30.52 14.61
N VAL A 265 23.40 -29.56 15.38
CA VAL A 265 22.85 -29.75 16.72
C VAL A 265 21.37 -30.06 16.64
N PHE A 266 20.63 -29.20 15.98
CA PHE A 266 19.20 -29.37 15.70
C PHE A 266 18.78 -28.62 14.45
N SER A 267 17.63 -29.01 13.92
CA SER A 267 16.98 -28.35 12.81
C SER A 267 15.47 -28.49 12.96
N THR A 268 14.75 -27.34 12.94
CA THR A 268 13.27 -27.34 12.96
C THR A 268 12.74 -27.47 11.54
N GLN A 269 11.52 -28.01 11.41
CA GLN A 269 10.85 -28.04 10.11
C GLN A 269 9.87 -26.87 10.02
N ALA A 270 10.07 -25.96 9.06
CA ALA A 270 9.09 -24.94 8.77
C ALA A 270 7.94 -25.48 7.91
N ALA A 271 6.75 -24.97 8.14
CA ALA A 271 5.60 -25.27 7.28
C ALA A 271 5.84 -24.76 5.85
N GLN A 272 5.55 -25.60 4.86
CA GLN A 272 5.80 -25.29 3.45
C GLN A 272 4.98 -24.07 3.00
N ALA A 273 5.64 -23.16 2.30
CA ALA A 273 5.01 -21.99 1.68
C ALA A 273 4.44 -22.35 0.30
N GLY A 274 3.36 -21.64 -0.08
CA GLY A 274 2.72 -21.79 -1.38
C GLY A 274 3.62 -21.35 -2.53
N PHE A 275 3.26 -21.75 -3.74
CA PHE A 275 3.99 -21.34 -4.95
C PHE A 275 3.98 -19.82 -5.15
N LEU A 276 2.82 -19.17 -4.92
CA LEU A 276 2.67 -17.71 -5.06
C LEU A 276 3.49 -16.95 -4.01
N ASP A 277 3.58 -17.48 -2.79
CA ASP A 277 4.39 -16.87 -1.74
C ASP A 277 5.86 -16.79 -2.14
N ARG A 278 6.40 -17.90 -2.70
CA ARG A 278 7.79 -17.95 -3.17
C ARG A 278 8.07 -17.08 -4.39
N LEU A 279 7.06 -16.86 -5.24
CA LEU A 279 7.21 -16.06 -6.45
C LEU A 279 7.20 -14.56 -6.18
N PHE A 280 6.34 -14.10 -5.27
CA PHE A 280 6.06 -12.67 -5.08
C PHE A 280 6.64 -12.07 -3.81
N LEU A 281 6.99 -12.90 -2.81
CA LEU A 281 7.43 -12.41 -1.51
C LEU A 281 8.87 -12.86 -1.20
N PRO A 282 9.65 -12.04 -0.48
CA PRO A 282 11.03 -12.36 -0.17
C PRO A 282 11.14 -13.51 0.85
N LEU A 283 12.22 -14.28 0.73
CA LEU A 283 12.70 -15.17 1.76
C LEU A 283 13.55 -14.33 2.73
N LEU A 284 13.11 -14.26 3.99
CA LEU A 284 13.88 -13.64 5.06
C LEU A 284 14.90 -14.64 5.58
N THR A 285 16.16 -14.27 5.61
CA THR A 285 17.25 -15.08 6.14
C THR A 285 18.10 -14.27 7.08
N ASP A 286 18.48 -14.87 8.20
CA ASP A 286 19.43 -14.26 9.12
C ASP A 286 20.37 -15.33 9.67
N ARG A 287 21.60 -14.95 9.98
CA ARG A 287 22.63 -15.84 10.50
C ARG A 287 23.33 -15.19 11.66
N VAL A 288 23.20 -15.79 12.83
CA VAL A 288 23.78 -15.30 14.08
C VAL A 288 24.88 -16.24 14.55
N GLU A 289 26.08 -15.73 14.72
CA GLU A 289 27.20 -16.44 15.33
C GLU A 289 27.25 -16.15 16.84
N ILE A 290 26.97 -17.17 17.64
CA ILE A 290 27.14 -17.10 19.10
C ILE A 290 28.59 -17.40 19.43
N LYS A 291 29.31 -16.37 19.83
CA LYS A 291 30.73 -16.46 20.26
C LYS A 291 30.79 -16.93 21.70
N SER A 292 30.68 -18.24 21.92
CA SER A 292 31.01 -18.89 23.19
C SER A 292 32.48 -19.30 23.19
N VAL A 293 33.10 -19.30 24.34
CA VAL A 293 34.52 -19.66 24.50
C VAL A 293 34.74 -21.15 24.21
N SER A 294 33.78 -21.99 24.62
CA SER A 294 33.85 -23.46 24.54
C SER A 294 32.90 -24.05 23.50
N GLN A 295 31.77 -23.40 23.23
CA GLN A 295 30.68 -23.90 22.41
C GLN A 295 30.28 -22.91 21.30
N PRO A 296 31.20 -22.51 20.42
CA PRO A 296 30.85 -21.56 19.35
C PRO A 296 29.77 -22.20 18.44
N MET A 297 28.66 -21.47 18.28
CA MET A 297 27.49 -21.99 17.57
C MET A 297 27.00 -21.00 16.51
N ILE A 298 26.57 -21.52 15.38
CA ILE A 298 25.94 -20.73 14.32
C ILE A 298 24.46 -21.09 14.28
N LEU A 299 23.61 -20.09 14.44
CA LEU A 299 22.17 -20.19 14.22
C LEU A 299 21.85 -19.61 12.85
N SER A 300 21.13 -20.35 12.03
CA SER A 300 20.59 -19.87 10.76
C SER A 300 19.07 -19.91 10.84
N PHE A 301 18.45 -18.81 10.43
CA PHE A 301 17.00 -18.61 10.45
C PHE A 301 16.53 -18.34 9.03
N GLU A 302 15.46 -19.03 8.61
CA GLU A 302 14.83 -18.84 7.31
C GLU A 302 13.32 -18.75 7.48
N ARG A 303 12.71 -17.71 6.94
CA ARG A 303 11.25 -17.52 6.92
C ARG A 303 10.79 -17.07 5.55
N GLN A 304 10.00 -17.88 4.88
CA GLN A 304 9.30 -17.45 3.69
C GLN A 304 8.06 -16.63 4.09
N LEU A 305 8.02 -15.35 3.69
CA LEU A 305 6.82 -14.55 3.88
C LEU A 305 5.68 -15.13 3.05
N ARG A 306 4.45 -15.05 3.59
CA ARG A 306 3.21 -15.50 2.95
C ARG A 306 2.33 -14.31 2.59
N LEU A 307 1.49 -14.48 1.57
CA LEU A 307 0.49 -13.47 1.20
C LEU A 307 -0.40 -13.10 2.40
N GLY A 308 -0.75 -14.06 3.26
CA GLY A 308 -1.50 -13.80 4.48
C GLY A 308 -0.76 -12.95 5.53
N ASP A 309 0.57 -12.92 5.49
CA ASP A 309 1.37 -12.06 6.37
C ASP A 309 1.30 -10.60 5.95
N VAL A 310 1.19 -10.33 4.65
CA VAL A 310 1.20 -8.99 4.05
C VAL A 310 -0.21 -8.48 3.82
N LEU A 311 -1.14 -9.36 3.37
CA LEU A 311 -2.55 -9.03 3.14
C LEU A 311 -3.36 -9.28 4.43
N THR A 312 -3.08 -8.50 5.45
CA THR A 312 -3.85 -8.51 6.71
C THR A 312 -5.24 -7.91 6.49
N GLY A 313 -6.15 -8.09 7.44
CA GLY A 313 -7.48 -7.46 7.37
C GLY A 313 -7.40 -5.94 7.20
N GLU A 314 -6.46 -5.28 7.86
CA GLU A 314 -6.25 -3.84 7.75
C GLU A 314 -5.76 -3.44 6.34
N THR A 315 -4.75 -4.15 5.82
CA THR A 315 -4.23 -3.87 4.46
C THR A 315 -5.27 -4.12 3.40
N LEU A 316 -6.11 -5.16 3.53
CA LEU A 316 -7.21 -5.44 2.61
C LEU A 316 -8.27 -4.34 2.62
N ILE A 317 -8.63 -3.81 3.80
CA ILE A 317 -9.57 -2.68 3.90
C ILE A 317 -9.00 -1.45 3.19
N ILE A 318 -7.73 -1.11 3.43
CA ILE A 318 -7.10 0.04 2.79
C ILE A 318 -7.04 -0.14 1.26
N LEU A 319 -6.66 -1.33 0.78
CA LEU A 319 -6.65 -1.65 -0.65
C LEU A 319 -8.05 -1.59 -1.26
N ALA A 320 -9.09 -2.05 -0.56
CA ALA A 320 -10.47 -1.96 -1.01
C ALA A 320 -10.95 -0.50 -1.11
N VAL A 321 -10.59 0.36 -0.15
CA VAL A 321 -10.88 1.80 -0.19
C VAL A 321 -10.15 2.45 -1.37
N LEU A 322 -8.88 2.14 -1.59
CA LEU A 322 -8.10 2.64 -2.72
C LEU A 322 -8.72 2.19 -4.06
N ALA A 323 -9.13 0.93 -4.18
CA ALA A 323 -9.82 0.42 -5.37
C ALA A 323 -11.17 1.11 -5.56
N GLY A 324 -11.92 1.33 -4.48
CA GLY A 324 -13.20 2.04 -4.51
C GLY A 324 -13.07 3.48 -5.04
N THR A 325 -11.98 4.18 -4.68
CA THR A 325 -11.71 5.53 -5.19
C THR A 325 -11.47 5.53 -6.71
N LEU A 326 -10.80 4.50 -7.24
CA LEU A 326 -10.58 4.36 -8.69
C LEU A 326 -11.87 4.17 -9.48
N VAL A 327 -12.89 3.55 -8.88
CA VAL A 327 -14.21 3.36 -9.50
C VAL A 327 -15.08 4.60 -9.32
N LEU A 328 -15.13 5.17 -8.13
CA LEU A 328 -16.03 6.26 -7.78
C LEU A 328 -15.61 7.59 -8.43
N MET A 329 -14.30 7.88 -8.45
CA MET A 329 -13.77 9.14 -8.97
C MET A 329 -14.13 9.40 -10.45
N PRO A 330 -13.95 8.47 -11.41
CA PRO A 330 -14.38 8.66 -12.80
C PRO A 330 -15.88 8.90 -12.91
N VAL A 331 -16.69 8.18 -12.13
CA VAL A 331 -18.15 8.34 -12.12
C VAL A 331 -18.54 9.76 -11.70
N VAL A 332 -17.94 10.24 -10.61
CA VAL A 332 -18.18 11.61 -10.11
C VAL A 332 -17.74 12.66 -11.14
N LEU A 333 -16.55 12.49 -11.72
CA LEU A 333 -16.02 13.39 -12.75
C LEU A 333 -16.92 13.43 -14.00
N ILE A 334 -17.35 12.29 -14.50
CA ILE A 334 -18.26 12.22 -15.66
C ILE A 334 -19.58 12.91 -15.35
N ARG A 335 -20.15 12.68 -14.16
CA ARG A 335 -21.39 13.37 -13.73
C ARG A 335 -21.19 14.87 -13.63
N HIS A 336 -20.07 15.31 -13.06
CA HIS A 336 -19.74 16.72 -12.93
C HIS A 336 -19.59 17.42 -14.29
N PHE A 337 -18.86 16.83 -15.23
CA PHE A 337 -18.71 17.39 -16.58
C PHE A 337 -20.04 17.44 -17.33
N LYS A 338 -20.91 16.40 -17.20
CA LYS A 338 -22.26 16.44 -17.78
C LYS A 338 -23.15 17.51 -17.16
N ALA A 339 -23.01 17.77 -15.86
CA ALA A 339 -23.77 18.84 -15.18
C ALA A 339 -23.36 20.23 -15.69
N ILE A 340 -22.06 20.48 -15.86
CA ILE A 340 -21.55 21.73 -16.43
C ILE A 340 -22.07 21.92 -17.86
N GLU A 341 -21.99 20.89 -18.71
CA GLU A 341 -22.47 20.96 -20.09
C GLU A 341 -23.98 21.30 -20.18
N ARG A 342 -24.77 20.72 -19.29
CA ARG A 342 -26.22 21.06 -19.22
C ARG A 342 -26.46 22.51 -18.77
N ALA A 343 -25.72 22.95 -17.75
CA ALA A 343 -25.85 24.33 -17.25
C ALA A 343 -25.46 25.36 -18.31
N GLU A 344 -24.40 25.09 -19.09
CA GLU A 344 -24.02 25.97 -20.22
C GLU A 344 -25.12 26.05 -21.28
N LEU A 345 -25.71 24.91 -21.69
CA LEU A 345 -26.80 24.87 -22.65
C LEU A 345 -28.08 25.57 -22.14
N GLU A 346 -28.41 25.39 -20.87
CA GLU A 346 -29.55 26.08 -20.25
C GLU A 346 -29.33 27.59 -20.17
N HIS A 347 -28.09 27.99 -19.89
CA HIS A 347 -27.73 29.41 -19.85
C HIS A 347 -27.84 30.05 -21.24
N GLU A 348 -27.30 29.41 -22.29
CA GLU A 348 -27.43 29.91 -23.67
C GLU A 348 -28.90 29.97 -24.10
N ARG A 349 -29.70 28.96 -23.78
CA ARG A 349 -31.13 28.95 -24.07
C ARG A 349 -31.89 30.07 -23.34
N SER A 350 -31.57 30.27 -22.07
CA SER A 350 -32.19 31.32 -21.27
C SER A 350 -31.82 32.70 -21.80
N ALA A 351 -30.57 32.94 -22.19
CA ALA A 351 -30.12 34.17 -22.79
C ALA A 351 -30.81 34.45 -24.13
N TYR A 352 -30.98 33.39 -24.95
CA TYR A 352 -31.72 33.53 -26.22
C TYR A 352 -33.19 33.89 -25.98
N LEU A 353 -33.89 33.20 -25.09
CA LEU A 353 -35.29 33.47 -24.75
C LEU A 353 -35.49 34.86 -24.10
N ALA A 354 -34.51 35.34 -23.37
CA ALA A 354 -34.56 36.69 -22.79
C ALA A 354 -34.43 37.81 -23.83
N SER A 355 -33.88 37.52 -25.00
CA SER A 355 -33.60 38.50 -26.05
C SER A 355 -34.47 38.34 -27.31
N HIS A 356 -35.22 37.24 -27.47
CA HIS A 356 -36.03 36.98 -28.65
C HIS A 356 -37.49 36.65 -28.30
N ASP A 357 -38.40 36.96 -29.22
CA ASP A 357 -39.81 36.55 -29.14
C ASP A 357 -39.94 35.05 -29.50
N VAL A 358 -40.62 34.30 -28.65
CA VAL A 358 -40.72 32.84 -28.78
C VAL A 358 -41.45 32.39 -30.04
N LEU A 359 -42.48 33.14 -30.46
CA LEU A 359 -43.33 32.80 -31.62
C LEU A 359 -42.63 33.12 -32.94
N THR A 360 -42.15 34.37 -33.06
CA THR A 360 -41.62 34.89 -34.33
C THR A 360 -40.12 34.72 -34.46
N GLN A 361 -39.42 34.35 -33.37
CA GLN A 361 -37.96 34.28 -33.25
C GLN A 361 -37.23 35.61 -33.59
N LEU A 362 -37.96 36.70 -33.70
CA LEU A 362 -37.43 38.04 -33.86
C LEU A 362 -36.82 38.52 -32.53
N PRO A 363 -35.89 39.49 -32.56
CA PRO A 363 -35.57 40.30 -31.41
C PRO A 363 -36.81 40.79 -30.66
N ASN A 364 -36.79 40.66 -29.33
CA ASN A 364 -37.84 41.23 -28.51
C ASN A 364 -37.55 42.73 -28.19
N ARG A 365 -38.43 43.37 -27.44
CA ARG A 365 -38.26 44.78 -27.05
C ARG A 365 -36.93 45.09 -26.37
N TYR A 366 -36.34 44.11 -25.61
CA TYR A 366 -35.09 44.33 -24.90
C TYR A 366 -33.90 44.36 -25.86
N LEU A 367 -33.82 43.36 -26.76
CA LEU A 367 -32.77 43.34 -27.78
C LEU A 367 -32.90 44.48 -28.77
N PHE A 368 -34.12 44.88 -29.08
CA PHE A 368 -34.38 46.08 -29.90
C PHE A 368 -33.82 47.34 -29.23
N ALA A 369 -34.06 47.53 -27.92
CA ALA A 369 -33.54 48.68 -27.18
C ALA A 369 -32.00 48.70 -27.17
N ASP A 370 -31.35 47.55 -27.06
CA ASP A 370 -29.91 47.43 -27.14
C ASP A 370 -29.38 47.84 -28.53
N ARG A 371 -29.98 47.33 -29.60
CA ARG A 371 -29.66 47.71 -30.99
C ARG A 371 -29.90 49.20 -31.27
N PHE A 372 -30.97 49.75 -30.70
CA PHE A 372 -31.24 51.18 -30.77
C PHE A 372 -30.14 52.01 -30.09
N ASN A 373 -29.67 51.59 -28.90
CA ASN A 373 -28.58 52.28 -28.20
C ASN A 373 -27.30 52.26 -28.99
N GLN A 374 -27.00 51.14 -29.68
CA GLN A 374 -25.86 51.05 -30.60
C GLN A 374 -26.01 52.07 -31.76
N ALA A 375 -27.15 52.10 -32.44
CA ALA A 375 -27.40 53.05 -33.52
C ALA A 375 -27.35 54.48 -33.05
N LEU A 376 -27.79 54.78 -31.81
CA LEU A 376 -27.72 56.07 -31.20
C LEU A 376 -26.27 56.53 -30.90
N SER A 377 -25.43 55.61 -30.46
CA SER A 377 -23.98 55.85 -30.31
C SER A 377 -23.32 56.11 -31.64
N ASP A 378 -23.59 55.31 -32.67
CA ASP A 378 -23.07 55.51 -34.03
C ASP A 378 -23.48 56.85 -34.61
N TRP A 379 -24.74 57.33 -34.36
CA TRP A 379 -25.17 58.61 -34.74
C TRP A 379 -24.40 59.71 -34.00
N LYS A 380 -24.20 59.64 -32.72
CA LYS A 380 -23.46 60.61 -31.91
C LYS A 380 -21.99 60.74 -32.31
N GLU A 381 -21.35 59.60 -32.66
CA GLU A 381 -19.92 59.58 -32.99
C GLU A 381 -19.65 59.89 -34.46
N ASN A 382 -20.45 59.36 -35.37
CA ASN A 382 -20.20 59.40 -36.81
C ASN A 382 -21.23 60.19 -37.61
N GLY A 383 -22.28 60.73 -36.96
CA GLY A 383 -23.33 61.46 -37.63
C GLY A 383 -24.30 60.60 -38.48
N VAL A 384 -24.26 59.30 -38.30
CA VAL A 384 -25.04 58.31 -39.11
C VAL A 384 -26.51 58.32 -38.66
N SER A 385 -27.37 58.93 -39.37
CA SER A 385 -28.82 59.00 -39.05
C SER A 385 -29.49 57.65 -39.25
N PHE A 386 -30.56 57.38 -38.51
CA PHE A 386 -31.32 56.14 -38.54
C PHE A 386 -32.84 56.43 -38.39
N ALA A 387 -33.67 55.48 -38.74
CA ALA A 387 -35.11 55.54 -38.57
C ALA A 387 -35.65 54.41 -37.68
N VAL A 388 -36.71 54.74 -36.95
CA VAL A 388 -37.51 53.76 -36.23
C VAL A 388 -38.89 53.70 -36.89
N MET A 389 -39.30 52.50 -37.26
CA MET A 389 -40.65 52.26 -37.79
C MET A 389 -41.46 51.51 -36.73
N LEU A 390 -42.64 51.95 -36.43
CA LEU A 390 -43.64 51.23 -35.66
C LEU A 390 -44.71 50.73 -36.61
N ILE A 391 -45.00 49.42 -36.54
CA ILE A 391 -45.88 48.72 -37.47
C ILE A 391 -46.90 47.93 -36.67
N ASP A 392 -48.18 48.14 -37.00
CA ASP A 392 -49.31 47.50 -36.38
C ASP A 392 -50.17 46.79 -37.47
N LEU A 393 -50.51 45.54 -37.23
CA LEU A 393 -51.29 44.74 -38.18
C LEU A 393 -52.77 45.13 -38.11
N ASP A 394 -53.29 45.69 -39.19
CA ASP A 394 -54.68 46.16 -39.25
C ASP A 394 -55.67 44.99 -39.06
N HIS A 395 -56.57 45.20 -38.10
CA HIS A 395 -57.62 44.21 -37.80
C HIS A 395 -57.16 42.82 -37.36
N PHE A 396 -55.91 42.68 -36.87
CA PHE A 396 -55.38 41.38 -36.43
C PHE A 396 -56.24 40.71 -35.35
N LYS A 397 -56.85 41.50 -34.45
CA LYS A 397 -57.81 40.99 -33.46
C LYS A 397 -59.00 40.26 -34.12
N LYS A 398 -59.51 40.79 -35.24
CA LYS A 398 -60.62 40.14 -35.97
C LYS A 398 -60.22 38.78 -36.58
N ILE A 399 -58.95 38.64 -36.93
CA ILE A 399 -58.42 37.35 -37.41
C ILE A 399 -58.43 36.35 -36.25
N ASN A 400 -57.92 36.75 -35.08
CA ASN A 400 -57.95 35.92 -33.89
C ASN A 400 -59.37 35.54 -33.47
N ASP A 401 -60.27 36.51 -33.41
CA ASP A 401 -61.67 36.31 -33.00
C ASP A 401 -62.43 35.39 -33.96
N LYS A 402 -62.10 35.42 -35.25
CA LYS A 402 -62.79 34.62 -36.28
C LYS A 402 -62.19 33.26 -36.51
N TYR A 403 -60.87 33.13 -36.45
CA TYR A 403 -60.13 31.93 -36.88
C TYR A 403 -59.32 31.27 -35.77
N GLY A 404 -59.31 31.86 -34.59
CA GLY A 404 -58.56 31.38 -33.44
C GLY A 404 -57.09 31.85 -33.39
N HIS A 405 -56.47 31.76 -32.20
CA HIS A 405 -55.12 32.21 -31.97
C HIS A 405 -54.05 31.48 -32.75
N GLU A 406 -54.27 30.19 -33.06
CA GLU A 406 -53.32 29.40 -33.87
C GLU A 406 -53.16 29.93 -35.30
N VAL A 407 -54.26 30.42 -35.91
CA VAL A 407 -54.19 31.09 -37.23
C VAL A 407 -53.53 32.44 -37.10
N GLY A 408 -53.81 33.21 -36.02
CA GLY A 408 -53.13 34.45 -35.72
C GLY A 408 -51.61 34.28 -35.56
N ASP A 409 -51.19 33.22 -34.87
CA ASP A 409 -49.75 32.89 -34.71
C ASP A 409 -49.10 32.57 -36.06
N GLN A 410 -49.78 31.83 -36.97
CA GLN A 410 -49.29 31.62 -38.33
C GLN A 410 -49.11 32.93 -39.10
N VAL A 411 -50.05 33.85 -38.96
CA VAL A 411 -49.97 35.17 -39.57
C VAL A 411 -48.81 35.97 -39.02
N LEU A 412 -48.62 36.04 -37.68
CA LEU A 412 -47.51 36.73 -37.07
C LEU A 412 -46.15 36.17 -37.50
N TRP A 413 -46.02 34.84 -37.58
CA TRP A 413 -44.83 34.18 -38.06
C TRP A 413 -44.53 34.49 -39.54
N ALA A 414 -45.55 34.44 -40.39
CA ALA A 414 -45.40 34.78 -41.81
C ALA A 414 -45.01 36.25 -42.01
N VAL A 415 -45.66 37.18 -41.29
CA VAL A 415 -45.29 38.60 -41.28
C VAL A 415 -43.87 38.82 -40.84
N ALA A 416 -43.45 38.21 -39.75
CA ALA A 416 -42.09 38.32 -39.23
C ALA A 416 -41.05 37.92 -40.27
N ASN A 417 -41.29 36.78 -40.97
CA ASN A 417 -40.36 36.30 -42.02
C ASN A 417 -40.33 37.24 -43.24
N ARG A 418 -41.46 37.81 -43.64
CA ARG A 418 -41.49 38.80 -44.73
C ARG A 418 -40.78 40.09 -44.38
N MET A 419 -40.92 40.56 -43.14
CA MET A 419 -40.21 41.72 -42.64
C MET A 419 -38.70 41.50 -42.67
N LEU A 420 -38.22 40.30 -42.23
CA LEU A 420 -36.80 39.94 -42.33
C LEU A 420 -36.30 39.93 -43.78
N GLN A 421 -37.09 39.40 -44.72
CA GLN A 421 -36.74 39.40 -46.15
C GLN A 421 -36.72 40.80 -46.78
N ALA A 422 -37.57 41.72 -46.28
CA ALA A 422 -37.67 43.09 -46.77
C ALA A 422 -36.60 44.02 -46.18
N THR A 423 -35.88 43.59 -45.16
CA THR A 423 -34.83 44.33 -44.46
C THR A 423 -33.42 43.87 -44.81
N ARG A 424 -32.40 44.69 -44.56
CA ARG A 424 -30.99 44.38 -44.75
C ARG A 424 -30.44 43.73 -43.48
N SER A 425 -29.29 43.09 -43.58
CA SER A 425 -28.62 42.49 -42.42
C SER A 425 -28.17 43.51 -41.35
N CYS A 426 -28.03 44.77 -41.70
CA CYS A 426 -27.73 45.84 -40.76
C CYS A 426 -28.96 46.44 -40.08
N ASP A 427 -30.16 46.17 -40.59
CA ASP A 427 -31.41 46.61 -40.01
C ASP A 427 -31.89 45.62 -38.93
N THR A 428 -32.68 46.04 -37.98
CA THR A 428 -33.21 45.16 -36.92
C THR A 428 -34.74 45.18 -36.96
N VAL A 429 -35.34 43.98 -37.14
CA VAL A 429 -36.77 43.78 -36.99
C VAL A 429 -37.02 43.18 -35.61
N ALA A 430 -37.96 43.69 -34.87
CA ALA A 430 -38.32 43.17 -33.55
C ALA A 430 -39.86 43.09 -33.39
N ARG A 431 -40.31 42.12 -32.62
CA ARG A 431 -41.70 42.09 -32.16
C ARG A 431 -41.78 42.83 -30.81
N TYR A 432 -42.56 43.91 -30.78
CA TYR A 432 -42.63 44.77 -29.61
C TYR A 432 -43.68 44.28 -28.60
N GLY A 433 -44.78 43.71 -29.10
CA GLY A 433 -45.83 43.08 -28.31
C GLY A 433 -47.11 42.84 -29.17
N GLY A 434 -47.85 41.77 -28.88
CA GLY A 434 -49.10 41.49 -29.59
C GLY A 434 -48.93 41.41 -31.11
N ASP A 435 -49.57 42.35 -31.82
CA ASP A 435 -49.52 42.56 -33.27
C ASP A 435 -48.63 43.74 -33.70
N GLU A 436 -47.85 44.30 -32.76
CA GLU A 436 -46.94 45.41 -32.98
C GLU A 436 -45.51 44.92 -33.26
N PHE A 437 -44.93 45.45 -34.31
CA PHE A 437 -43.54 45.25 -34.71
C PHE A 437 -42.80 46.57 -34.77
N VAL A 438 -41.50 46.53 -34.48
CA VAL A 438 -40.65 47.69 -34.59
C VAL A 438 -39.45 47.36 -35.47
N VAL A 439 -39.09 48.26 -36.35
CA VAL A 439 -37.95 48.11 -37.25
C VAL A 439 -36.99 49.27 -37.05
N LEU A 440 -35.73 48.97 -36.80
CA LEU A 440 -34.63 49.94 -36.80
C LEU A 440 -33.93 49.88 -38.14
N ILE A 441 -33.98 50.97 -38.88
CA ILE A 441 -33.32 51.11 -40.18
C ILE A 441 -32.10 52.00 -39.98
N THR A 442 -30.94 51.41 -40.21
CA THR A 442 -29.66 52.09 -40.07
C THR A 442 -29.20 52.75 -41.37
N ASN A 443 -28.23 53.64 -41.27
CA ASN A 443 -27.65 54.37 -42.45
C ASN A 443 -28.66 55.04 -43.34
N ILE A 444 -29.48 55.91 -42.76
CA ILE A 444 -30.42 56.76 -43.49
C ILE A 444 -29.73 58.07 -43.86
N THR A 445 -29.62 58.32 -45.17
CA THR A 445 -29.02 59.58 -45.69
C THR A 445 -30.02 60.65 -46.00
N GLN A 446 -31.25 60.27 -46.35
CA GLN A 446 -32.33 61.23 -46.72
C GLN A 446 -33.66 60.70 -46.20
N LYS A 447 -34.62 61.57 -45.94
CA LYS A 447 -35.98 61.22 -45.44
C LYS A 447 -36.69 60.26 -46.37
N GLU A 448 -36.60 60.50 -47.67
CA GLU A 448 -37.19 59.70 -48.73
C GLU A 448 -36.75 58.25 -48.73
N CYS A 449 -35.49 57.98 -48.27
CA CYS A 449 -35.01 56.63 -48.14
C CYS A 449 -35.77 55.83 -47.07
N ALA A 450 -36.20 56.51 -46.00
CA ALA A 450 -36.97 55.84 -44.94
C ALA A 450 -38.42 55.57 -45.40
N GLU A 451 -39.00 56.49 -46.13
CA GLU A 451 -40.34 56.31 -46.71
C GLU A 451 -40.39 55.20 -47.69
N ILE A 452 -39.47 55.13 -48.67
CA ILE A 452 -39.36 54.07 -49.65
C ILE A 452 -39.20 52.65 -48.97
N ARG A 453 -38.42 52.58 -47.89
CA ARG A 453 -38.27 51.36 -47.15
C ARG A 453 -39.53 50.94 -46.39
N ALA A 454 -40.23 51.88 -45.82
CA ALA A 454 -41.50 51.64 -45.15
C ALA A 454 -42.59 51.19 -46.16
N GLU A 455 -42.63 51.81 -47.35
CA GLU A 455 -43.52 51.36 -48.42
C GLU A 455 -43.25 49.95 -48.91
N ARG A 456 -41.95 49.63 -49.05
CA ARG A 456 -41.55 48.20 -49.37
C ARG A 456 -41.97 47.24 -48.27
N MET A 457 -41.84 47.63 -47.02
CA MET A 457 -42.28 46.87 -45.86
C MET A 457 -43.81 46.64 -45.91
N LEU A 458 -44.57 47.67 -46.12
CA LEU A 458 -46.03 47.63 -46.28
C LEU A 458 -46.43 46.70 -47.43
N ALA A 459 -45.75 46.79 -48.56
CA ALA A 459 -46.00 45.91 -49.71
C ALA A 459 -45.70 44.44 -49.41
N ALA A 460 -44.60 44.16 -48.70
CA ALA A 460 -44.22 42.82 -48.29
C ALA A 460 -45.22 42.20 -47.29
N ILE A 461 -45.67 42.96 -46.32
CA ILE A 461 -46.65 42.51 -45.33
C ILE A 461 -48.02 42.29 -45.94
N SER A 462 -48.42 43.15 -46.90
CA SER A 462 -49.75 43.11 -47.53
C SER A 462 -49.97 41.96 -48.55
N GLN A 463 -48.97 41.11 -48.79
CA GLN A 463 -49.14 39.89 -49.60
C GLN A 463 -50.06 38.90 -48.88
N SER A 464 -50.74 38.02 -49.61
CA SER A 464 -51.58 36.99 -49.01
C SER A 464 -50.73 35.98 -48.19
N VAL A 465 -51.21 35.60 -47.00
CA VAL A 465 -50.56 34.62 -46.13
C VAL A 465 -51.34 33.31 -46.25
N GLU A 466 -50.61 32.24 -46.63
CA GLU A 466 -51.16 30.89 -46.56
C GLU A 466 -51.27 30.45 -45.09
N THR A 467 -52.48 30.05 -44.71
CA THR A 467 -52.76 29.54 -43.36
C THR A 467 -53.55 28.24 -43.45
N THR A 468 -53.72 27.57 -42.33
CA THR A 468 -54.53 26.33 -42.24
C THR A 468 -55.99 26.53 -42.64
N VAL A 469 -56.48 27.75 -42.66
CA VAL A 469 -57.88 28.09 -43.08
C VAL A 469 -57.97 28.68 -44.47
N GLY A 470 -56.87 28.67 -45.24
CA GLY A 470 -56.74 29.23 -46.57
C GLY A 470 -55.93 30.55 -46.61
N GLU A 471 -55.97 31.20 -47.76
CA GLU A 471 -55.24 32.48 -47.93
C GLU A 471 -55.95 33.62 -47.19
N LEU A 472 -55.17 34.37 -46.38
CA LEU A 472 -55.64 35.57 -45.68
C LEU A 472 -54.85 36.76 -46.19
N THR A 473 -55.61 37.82 -46.56
CA THR A 473 -55.01 39.13 -46.87
C THR A 473 -55.07 40.03 -45.65
N LEU A 474 -53.96 40.62 -45.32
CA LEU A 474 -53.87 41.57 -44.21
C LEU A 474 -53.21 42.85 -44.70
N SER A 475 -53.37 43.87 -43.94
CA SER A 475 -52.67 45.14 -44.12
C SER A 475 -52.03 45.57 -42.81
N CYS A 476 -51.21 46.55 -42.87
CA CYS A 476 -50.61 47.17 -41.69
C CYS A 476 -50.59 48.71 -41.81
N SER A 477 -50.55 49.30 -40.68
CA SER A 477 -50.32 50.75 -40.57
C SER A 477 -48.90 51.01 -40.05
N ILE A 478 -48.13 51.85 -40.74
CA ILE A 478 -46.72 52.09 -40.43
C ILE A 478 -46.48 53.56 -40.10
N GLY A 479 -45.92 53.81 -38.92
CA GLY A 479 -45.38 55.13 -38.57
C GLY A 479 -43.86 55.11 -38.59
N VAL A 480 -43.27 56.17 -39.14
CA VAL A 480 -41.79 56.26 -39.28
C VAL A 480 -41.29 57.53 -38.61
N SER A 481 -40.31 57.37 -37.74
CA SER A 481 -39.61 58.51 -37.12
C SER A 481 -38.11 58.46 -37.44
N LEU A 482 -37.49 59.64 -37.51
CA LEU A 482 -36.07 59.81 -37.86
C LEU A 482 -35.28 60.37 -36.69
N CYS A 483 -34.13 59.76 -36.43
CA CYS A 483 -33.12 60.36 -35.54
C CYS A 483 -32.12 61.14 -36.38
N PRO A 484 -31.85 62.42 -36.04
CA PRO A 484 -32.26 63.12 -34.82
C PRO A 484 -33.53 63.96 -34.98
N THR A 485 -34.15 64.00 -36.18
CA THR A 485 -35.22 64.97 -36.58
C THR A 485 -36.44 64.92 -35.67
N HIS A 486 -36.88 63.71 -35.28
CA HIS A 486 -38.11 63.51 -34.49
C HIS A 486 -37.84 63.22 -33.03
N GLY A 487 -36.54 63.01 -32.66
CA GLY A 487 -36.10 62.71 -31.30
C GLY A 487 -34.73 62.09 -31.23
N GLN A 488 -34.18 61.96 -30.01
CA GLN A 488 -32.86 61.34 -29.73
C GLN A 488 -32.95 60.34 -28.60
N SER A 489 -34.15 59.84 -28.29
CA SER A 489 -34.34 58.71 -27.37
C SER A 489 -35.35 57.72 -27.96
N LEU A 490 -35.28 56.45 -27.51
CA LEU A 490 -36.22 55.44 -27.98
C LEU A 490 -37.67 55.84 -27.75
N ASP A 491 -37.99 56.36 -26.56
CA ASP A 491 -39.34 56.82 -26.19
C ASP A 491 -39.86 57.95 -27.06
N THR A 492 -39.00 58.93 -27.38
CA THR A 492 -39.41 60.03 -28.21
C THR A 492 -39.67 59.66 -29.65
N LEU A 493 -38.80 58.74 -30.18
CA LEU A 493 -38.96 58.27 -31.56
C LEU A 493 -40.13 57.27 -31.70
N LEU A 494 -40.36 56.40 -30.72
CA LEU A 494 -41.55 55.54 -30.73
C LEU A 494 -42.83 56.33 -30.62
N LYS A 495 -42.91 57.32 -29.74
CA LYS A 495 -44.07 58.23 -29.65
C LYS A 495 -44.35 59.01 -30.95
N ALA A 496 -43.30 59.49 -31.60
CA ALA A 496 -43.44 60.18 -32.89
C ALA A 496 -43.91 59.23 -34.00
N ALA A 497 -43.36 57.95 -34.03
CA ALA A 497 -43.82 56.95 -34.97
C ALA A 497 -45.28 56.54 -34.69
N ASP A 498 -45.67 56.38 -33.41
CA ASP A 498 -47.01 55.97 -33.01
C ASP A 498 -48.06 57.07 -33.44
N GLN A 499 -47.76 58.35 -33.19
CA GLN A 499 -48.63 59.46 -33.65
C GLN A 499 -48.83 59.43 -35.18
N ALA A 500 -47.75 59.17 -35.94
CA ALA A 500 -47.85 59.06 -37.40
C ALA A 500 -48.66 57.84 -37.82
N MET A 501 -48.43 56.70 -37.20
CA MET A 501 -49.18 55.46 -37.45
C MET A 501 -50.64 55.59 -37.10
N TYR A 502 -50.99 56.30 -36.01
CA TYR A 502 -52.36 56.55 -35.64
C TYR A 502 -53.08 57.45 -36.70
N GLY A 503 -52.39 58.40 -37.26
CA GLY A 503 -52.92 59.16 -38.41
C GLY A 503 -53.25 58.31 -39.63
N VAL A 504 -52.43 57.32 -39.93
CA VAL A 504 -52.69 56.31 -40.98
C VAL A 504 -53.97 55.52 -40.66
N LYS A 505 -54.14 55.10 -39.40
CA LYS A 505 -55.34 54.34 -38.98
C LYS A 505 -56.62 55.18 -39.12
N GLU A 506 -56.59 56.49 -38.85
CA GLU A 506 -57.74 57.38 -39.04
C GLU A 506 -58.06 57.65 -40.50
N LEU A 507 -57.07 57.75 -41.39
CA LEU A 507 -57.24 57.96 -42.83
C LEU A 507 -57.67 56.70 -43.64
N GLY A 508 -57.96 55.64 -42.99
CA GLY A 508 -58.47 54.43 -43.64
C GLY A 508 -57.52 53.19 -43.58
N ARG A 509 -56.45 53.28 -42.84
CA ARG A 509 -55.42 52.22 -42.65
C ARG A 509 -54.60 51.94 -43.93
N LYS A 510 -53.78 50.84 -43.89
CA LYS A 510 -52.98 50.37 -45.07
C LYS A 510 -52.13 51.52 -45.66
N GLY A 511 -51.21 52.09 -44.88
CA GLY A 511 -50.38 53.17 -45.33
C GLY A 511 -49.17 53.45 -44.50
N VAL A 512 -48.38 54.39 -44.91
CA VAL A 512 -47.16 54.86 -44.23
C VAL A 512 -47.33 56.37 -43.97
N ALA A 513 -46.93 56.76 -42.77
CA ALA A 513 -46.85 58.25 -42.44
C ALA A 513 -45.58 58.53 -41.64
N MET A 514 -45.13 59.77 -41.79
CA MET A 514 -44.09 60.39 -40.94
C MET A 514 -44.66 61.58 -40.20
N PRO A 515 -44.19 61.94 -39.03
CA PRO A 515 -44.56 63.14 -38.34
C PRO A 515 -44.19 64.35 -39.20
N GLU A 516 -45.07 65.35 -39.20
CA GLU A 516 -44.73 66.64 -39.84
C GLU A 516 -43.61 67.35 -39.09
N THR A 517 -42.56 67.69 -39.83
CA THR A 517 -41.41 68.38 -39.24
C THR A 517 -41.92 69.77 -38.83
N ARG A 518 -42.12 70.02 -37.51
CA ARG A 518 -42.33 71.39 -37.04
C ARG A 518 -41.13 72.23 -37.48
N ARG A 519 -41.29 73.07 -38.45
CA ARG A 519 -40.33 74.16 -38.69
C ARG A 519 -40.29 75.04 -37.43
N VAL A 520 -39.17 74.93 -36.69
CA VAL A 520 -38.88 75.89 -35.60
C VAL A 520 -38.31 77.13 -36.21
#